data_f7227c56071362594fd80a279fcb2d35
#
_entry.id   f7227c56071362594fd80a279fcb2d35
#
_cell.length_a   1.000
_cell.length_b   1.000
_cell.length_c   1.000
_cell.angle_alpha   90.00
_cell.angle_beta   90.00
_cell.angle_gamma   90.00
#
_symmetry.space_group_name_H-M   'P 1'
#
loop_
_entity.id
_entity.type
_entity.pdbx_description
1 polymer ?
#
loop_
_entity_poly.entity_id
_entity_poly.type
_entity_poly.pdbx_seq_one_letter_code
_entity_poly.pdbx_strand_id
1 'polypeptide(L)' 'MWKAIIVVCALGNPCMVMEEDPMRYYSTKSECMANASAKHSLIVDSYSIYGYTVERSDFTCELITNSTS' A
#
# COMPACT_ATOMS: atom_id res chain seq x y z
N MET A 1 6.72 -15.35 -1.00
CA MET A 1 5.53 -14.59 -0.60
C MET A 1 5.72 -13.10 -0.84
N TRP A 2 4.63 -12.42 -1.10
CA TRP A 2 4.65 -10.99 -1.43
C TRP A 2 3.79 -10.22 -0.45
N LYS A 3 4.21 -9.01 -0.10
CA LYS A 3 3.40 -8.10 0.72
C LYS A 3 3.15 -6.79 -0.03
N ALA A 4 1.98 -6.21 0.19
CA ALA A 4 1.60 -4.94 -0.44
C ALA A 4 2.05 -3.77 0.44
N ILE A 5 2.61 -2.76 -0.21
CA ILE A 5 3.03 -1.52 0.45
C ILE A 5 2.40 -0.35 -0.31
N ILE A 6 1.78 0.55 0.42
CA ILE A 6 1.12 1.70 -0.16
C ILE A 6 1.72 2.96 0.45
N VAL A 7 2.07 3.91 -0.41
CA VAL A 7 2.65 5.20 0.00
C VAL A 7 1.69 6.31 -0.40
N VAL A 8 1.36 7.18 0.53
CA VAL A 8 0.52 8.33 0.27
C VAL A 8 1.20 9.58 0.82
N CYS A 9 1.33 10.57 -0.04
CA CYS A 9 1.90 11.87 0.33
C CYS A 9 0.81 12.92 0.21
N ALA A 10 0.33 13.42 1.33
CA ALA A 10 -0.68 14.48 1.36
C ALA A 10 0.00 15.84 1.51
N LEU A 11 -0.60 16.85 0.90
CA LEU A 11 -0.09 18.22 0.94
C LEU A 11 0.01 18.71 2.39
N GLY A 12 1.18 19.20 2.76
CA GLY A 12 1.43 19.70 4.10
C GLY A 12 1.72 18.63 5.15
N ASN A 13 1.78 17.37 4.75
CA ASN A 13 2.04 16.25 5.66
C ASN A 13 3.18 15.38 5.13
N PRO A 14 3.88 14.68 6.00
CA PRO A 14 4.89 13.73 5.55
C PRO A 14 4.23 12.55 4.83
N CYS A 15 4.98 11.92 3.94
CA CYS A 15 4.50 10.72 3.27
C CYS A 15 4.31 9.59 4.27
N MET A 16 3.21 8.88 4.13
CA MET A 16 2.90 7.73 4.96
C MET A 16 3.11 6.45 4.18
N VAL A 17 3.80 5.52 4.80
CA VAL A 17 3.97 4.17 4.25
C VAL A 17 3.05 3.25 5.01
N MET A 18 2.16 2.59 4.29
CA MET A 18 1.14 1.74 4.90
C MET A 18 1.28 0.31 4.44
N GLU A 19 1.11 -0.60 5.38
CA GLU A 19 1.03 -2.03 5.10
C GLU A 19 -0.34 -2.50 5.57
N GLU A 20 -0.73 -3.69 5.13
CA GLU A 20 -2.01 -4.24 5.54
C GLU A 20 -2.01 -4.61 7.02
N ASP A 21 -3.12 -4.36 7.70
CA ASP A 21 -3.31 -4.73 9.10
C ASP A 21 -4.66 -5.43 9.26
N PRO A 22 -4.70 -6.73 9.53
CA PRO A 22 -3.52 -7.59 9.74
C PRO A 22 -2.73 -7.82 8.45
N MET A 23 -1.46 -8.11 8.60
CA MET A 23 -0.57 -8.34 7.48
C MET A 23 -1.03 -9.53 6.64
N ARG A 24 -1.09 -9.33 5.35
CA ARG A 24 -1.41 -10.37 4.39
C ARG A 24 -0.25 -10.65 3.47
N TYR A 25 -0.08 -11.90 3.14
CA TYR A 25 0.95 -12.33 2.21
C TYR A 25 0.29 -13.00 1.01
N TYR A 26 0.84 -12.74 -0.15
CA TYR A 26 0.30 -13.25 -1.40
C TYR A 26 1.29 -14.21 -2.04
N SER A 27 0.78 -15.24 -2.69
CA SER A 27 1.61 -16.27 -3.30
C SER A 27 2.32 -15.76 -4.54
N THR A 28 1.69 -14.87 -5.28
CA THR A 28 2.25 -14.36 -6.52
C THR A 28 2.28 -12.83 -6.51
N LYS A 29 3.20 -12.27 -7.27
CA LYS A 29 3.28 -10.83 -7.44
C LYS A 29 2.01 -10.27 -8.08
N SER A 30 1.46 -10.97 -9.05
CA SER A 30 0.24 -10.57 -9.74
C SER A 30 -0.94 -10.41 -8.80
N GLU A 31 -1.13 -11.38 -7.92
CA GLU A 31 -2.18 -11.33 -6.90
C GLU A 31 -1.95 -10.17 -5.93
N CYS A 32 -0.71 -9.98 -5.50
CA CYS A 32 -0.35 -8.89 -4.62
C CYS A 32 -0.63 -7.53 -5.27
N MET A 33 -0.22 -7.36 -6.53
CA MET A 33 -0.42 -6.09 -7.25
C MET A 33 -1.91 -5.77 -7.42
N ALA A 34 -2.73 -6.76 -7.72
CA ALA A 34 -4.17 -6.56 -7.85
C ALA A 34 -4.78 -6.08 -6.53
N ASN A 35 -4.39 -6.70 -5.43
CA ASN A 35 -4.88 -6.31 -4.11
C ASN A 35 -4.32 -4.96 -3.65
N ALA A 36 -3.06 -4.69 -3.94
CA ALA A 36 -2.42 -3.41 -3.63
C ALA A 36 -3.11 -2.27 -4.36
N SER A 37 -3.45 -2.47 -5.64
CA SER A 37 -4.15 -1.48 -6.44
C SER A 37 -5.53 -1.17 -5.86
N ALA A 38 -6.28 -2.19 -5.46
CA ALA A 38 -7.59 -2.00 -4.85
C ALA A 38 -7.50 -1.22 -3.54
N LYS A 39 -6.55 -1.57 -2.70
CA LYS A 39 -6.36 -0.89 -1.43
C LYS A 39 -5.87 0.54 -1.61
N HIS A 40 -5.00 0.76 -2.58
CA HIS A 40 -4.53 2.08 -2.93
C HIS A 40 -5.70 3.01 -3.27
N SER A 41 -6.63 2.55 -4.10
CA SER A 41 -7.82 3.33 -4.44
C SER A 41 -8.66 3.67 -3.21
N LEU A 42 -8.88 2.70 -2.33
CA LEU A 42 -9.66 2.91 -1.11
C LEU A 42 -9.01 3.93 -0.19
N ILE A 43 -7.69 3.86 -0.05
CA ILE A 43 -6.95 4.77 0.83
C ILE A 43 -6.97 6.19 0.27
N VAL A 44 -6.76 6.35 -1.03
CA VAL A 44 -6.80 7.67 -1.66
C VAL A 44 -8.20 8.29 -1.53
N ASP A 45 -9.23 7.50 -1.74
CA ASP A 45 -10.61 7.96 -1.57
C ASP A 45 -10.86 8.39 -0.13
N SER A 46 -10.38 7.63 0.84
CA SER A 46 -10.53 7.97 2.25
C SER A 46 -9.85 9.29 2.59
N TYR A 47 -8.64 9.52 2.07
CA TYR A 47 -7.95 10.78 2.28
C TYR A 47 -8.76 11.95 1.72
N SER A 48 -9.34 11.77 0.54
CA SER A 48 -10.17 12.79 -0.08
C SER A 48 -11.41 13.10 0.77
N ILE A 49 -12.05 12.06 1.29
CA ILE A 49 -13.23 12.22 2.14
C ILE A 49 -12.91 13.00 3.41
N TYR A 50 -11.74 12.79 3.99
CA TYR A 50 -11.30 13.49 5.18
C TYR A 50 -10.72 14.88 4.89
N GLY A 51 -10.74 15.32 3.66
CA GLY A 51 -10.31 16.66 3.29
C GLY A 51 -8.82 16.82 3.03
N TYR A 52 -8.09 15.75 2.92
CA TYR A 52 -6.68 15.81 2.56
C TYR A 52 -6.50 15.92 1.05
N THR A 53 -5.51 16.69 0.64
CA THR A 53 -5.12 16.76 -0.76
C THR A 53 -3.95 15.82 -0.98
N VAL A 54 -4.19 14.76 -1.73
CA VAL A 54 -3.12 13.80 -2.05
C VAL A 54 -2.29 14.36 -3.19
N GLU A 55 -1.02 14.65 -2.92
CA GLU A 55 -0.09 15.11 -3.94
C GLU A 55 0.47 13.95 -4.75
N ARG A 56 0.73 12.86 -4.06
CA ARG A 56 1.40 11.72 -4.65
C ARG A 56 0.98 10.45 -3.93
N SER A 57 0.76 9.42 -4.67
CA SER A 57 0.47 8.11 -4.09
C SER A 57 1.01 7.02 -4.99
N ASP A 58 1.37 5.91 -4.39
CA ASP A 58 1.90 4.78 -5.12
C ASP A 58 1.64 3.49 -4.36
N PHE A 59 1.79 2.38 -5.04
CA PHE A 59 1.72 1.07 -4.40
C PHE A 59 2.74 0.16 -5.04
N THR A 60 3.23 -0.78 -4.26
CA THR A 60 4.20 -1.75 -4.72
C THR A 60 4.06 -3.05 -3.96
N CYS A 61 4.69 -4.08 -4.46
CA CYS A 61 4.76 -5.36 -3.78
C CYS A 61 6.21 -5.71 -3.56
N GLU A 62 6.49 -6.17 -2.37
CA GLU A 62 7.83 -6.57 -1.97
C GLU A 62 7.88 -8.07 -1.77
N LEU A 63 8.88 -8.69 -2.34
CA LEU A 63 9.10 -10.12 -2.15
C LEU A 63 9.72 -10.35 -0.78
N ILE A 64 9.04 -11.17 0.00
CA ILE A 64 9.54 -11.56 1.31
C ILE A 64 10.25 -12.89 1.15
N THR A 65 11.54 -12.85 1.35
CA THR A 65 12.33 -14.07 1.37
C THR A 65 12.44 -14.52 2.81
N ASN A 66 11.99 -15.70 3.06
CA ASN A 66 12.17 -16.29 4.37
C ASN A 66 13.59 -16.82 4.46
N SER A 67 14.45 -16.00 4.99
CA SER A 67 15.85 -16.38 5.13
C SER A 67 16.11 -17.13 6.43
N THR A 68 15.09 -17.56 7.10
CA THR A 68 15.27 -18.33 8.32
C THR A 68 15.84 -19.67 7.97
N SER A 69 16.94 -19.86 8.35
CA SER A 69 17.55 -21.17 8.22
C SER A 69 17.48 -21.88 9.55
#